data_f4796a12a760e986eb198c12993846c4
#
_entry.id   f4796a12a760e986eb198c12993846c4
#
_cell.length_a   1.000
_cell.length_b   1.000
_cell.length_c   1.000
_cell.angle_alpha   90.00
_cell.angle_beta   90.00
_cell.angle_gamma   90.00
#
_symmetry.space_group_name_H-M   'P 1'
#
loop_
_entity.id
_entity.type
_entity.pdbx_description
1 polymer ?
#
loop_
_entity_poly.entity_id
_entity_poly.type
_entity_poly.pdbx_seq_one_letter_code
_entity_poly.pdbx_strand_id
1 'polypeptide(L)'
;VYSNMDQPLGKTAGMWCEIDESIEALKGNGANDLMEVVFELGSSLIIQAGLANTQLEAIRMQKQCLENGAAFQKFEEMVVNQYGKIKRASKLNEPLFTKEIICEKDGFVNSFDTTSLGWIAVEMGCGRKNISDSLDNTAGIKFNVKVGDYIKRGDQIMSCFNSNNYKLAKAHSKLIKTIQISEEKVESPNMIYRD
;
A
#
# COMPACT_ATOMS: atom_id res chain seq x y z
N VAL A 1 13.74 -15.55 -3.18
CA VAL A 1 12.31 -15.16 -3.19
C VAL A 1 12.13 -13.97 -4.11
N TYR A 2 11.19 -14.04 -5.05
CA TYR A 2 10.79 -12.94 -5.93
C TYR A 2 9.35 -12.57 -5.59
N SER A 3 9.03 -11.28 -5.50
CA SER A 3 7.67 -10.79 -5.31
C SER A 3 7.14 -10.14 -6.58
N ASN A 4 5.82 -10.22 -6.78
CA ASN A 4 5.14 -9.57 -7.89
C ASN A 4 5.12 -8.04 -7.69
N MET A 5 5.34 -7.30 -8.77
CA MET A 5 5.28 -5.84 -8.80
C MET A 5 4.33 -5.29 -9.88
N ASP A 6 3.49 -6.15 -10.48
CA ASP A 6 2.57 -5.79 -11.56
C ASP A 6 1.28 -5.13 -11.05
N GLN A 7 1.14 -5.02 -9.74
CA GLN A 7 0.08 -4.25 -9.08
C GLN A 7 0.62 -3.61 -7.80
N PRO A 8 -0.01 -2.53 -7.30
CA PRO A 8 0.36 -1.95 -6.01
C PRO A 8 0.25 -2.98 -4.88
N LEU A 9 1.28 -3.08 -4.04
CA LEU A 9 1.26 -3.91 -2.83
C LEU A 9 0.45 -3.20 -1.74
N GLY A 10 -0.40 -3.93 -1.02
CA GLY A 10 -1.28 -3.32 -0.03
C GLY A 10 -2.37 -2.46 -0.66
N LYS A 11 -2.89 -1.51 0.08
CA LYS A 11 -4.02 -0.67 -0.32
C LYS A 11 -3.64 0.78 -0.59
N THR A 12 -2.40 1.19 -0.33
CA THR A 12 -1.99 2.59 -0.46
C THR A 12 -0.65 2.73 -1.17
N ALA A 13 -0.45 3.87 -1.83
CA ALA A 13 0.84 4.31 -2.34
C ALA A 13 0.99 5.81 -2.11
N GLY A 14 2.05 6.24 -1.42
CA GLY A 14 2.26 7.67 -1.13
C GLY A 14 3.18 7.92 0.04
N MET A 15 2.78 8.81 0.92
CA MET A 15 3.59 9.23 2.07
C MET A 15 2.99 8.71 3.38
N TRP A 16 2.24 9.56 4.11
CA TRP A 16 1.70 9.17 5.41
C TRP A 16 0.72 7.99 5.33
N CYS A 17 -0.03 7.86 4.24
CA CYS A 17 -0.98 6.76 4.06
C CYS A 17 -0.34 5.37 4.13
N GLU A 18 0.92 5.21 3.66
CA GLU A 18 1.64 3.95 3.79
C GLU A 18 2.06 3.67 5.24
N ILE A 19 2.33 4.73 6.02
CA ILE A 19 2.58 4.60 7.46
C ILE A 19 1.32 4.16 8.20
N ASP A 20 0.16 4.77 7.88
CA ASP A 20 -1.12 4.36 8.46
C ASP A 20 -1.46 2.91 8.09
N GLU A 21 -1.24 2.49 6.85
CA GLU A 21 -1.41 1.09 6.44
C GLU A 21 -0.46 0.14 7.17
N SER A 22 0.80 0.54 7.35
CA SER A 22 1.77 -0.22 8.13
C SER A 22 1.36 -0.35 9.61
N ILE A 23 0.81 0.72 10.19
CA ILE A 23 0.27 0.70 11.56
C ILE A 23 -0.89 -0.29 11.67
N GLU A 24 -1.80 -0.29 10.71
CA GLU A 24 -2.93 -1.24 10.71
C GLU A 24 -2.44 -2.68 10.47
N ALA A 25 -1.45 -2.89 9.61
CA ALA A 25 -0.82 -4.19 9.42
C ALA A 25 -0.18 -4.73 10.73
N LEU A 26 0.53 -3.86 11.45
CA LEU A 26 1.13 -4.20 12.75
C LEU A 26 0.09 -4.49 13.86
N LYS A 27 -1.14 -4.02 13.70
CA LYS A 27 -2.28 -4.35 14.57
C LYS A 27 -3.06 -5.60 14.11
N GLY A 28 -2.62 -6.27 13.05
CA GLY A 28 -3.26 -7.46 12.48
C GLY A 28 -4.31 -7.20 11.40
N ASN A 29 -4.49 -5.94 10.96
CA ASN A 29 -5.47 -5.53 9.94
C ASN A 29 -4.82 -5.28 8.57
N GLY A 30 -3.67 -5.87 8.28
CA GLY A 30 -2.96 -5.70 7.01
C GLY A 30 -3.70 -6.31 5.81
N ALA A 31 -3.50 -5.73 4.63
CA ALA A 31 -4.00 -6.29 3.39
C ALA A 31 -3.38 -7.68 3.13
N ASN A 32 -4.15 -8.60 2.55
CA ASN A 32 -3.73 -9.99 2.39
C ASN A 32 -2.42 -10.13 1.60
N ASP A 33 -2.30 -9.44 0.47
CA ASP A 33 -1.12 -9.44 -0.39
C ASP A 33 0.12 -8.87 0.33
N LEU A 34 -0.04 -7.77 1.08
CA LEU A 34 1.01 -7.20 1.91
C LEU A 34 1.47 -8.20 2.98
N MET A 35 0.52 -8.81 3.69
CA MET A 35 0.85 -9.77 4.75
C MET A 35 1.49 -11.05 4.21
N GLU A 36 1.13 -11.50 3.01
CA GLU A 36 1.78 -12.62 2.33
C GLU A 36 3.28 -12.34 2.14
N VAL A 37 3.61 -11.17 1.59
CA VAL A 37 5.01 -10.76 1.38
C VAL A 37 5.74 -10.59 2.72
N VAL A 38 5.11 -9.95 3.71
CA VAL A 38 5.70 -9.75 5.05
C VAL A 38 6.01 -11.07 5.73
N PHE A 39 5.07 -12.04 5.72
CA PHE A 39 5.30 -13.35 6.34
C PHE A 39 6.38 -14.16 5.62
N GLU A 40 6.44 -14.07 4.30
CA GLU A 40 7.47 -14.77 3.52
C GLU A 40 8.87 -14.24 3.84
N LEU A 41 9.08 -12.94 3.70
CA LEU A 41 10.38 -12.31 3.95
C LEU A 41 10.77 -12.38 5.43
N GLY A 42 9.81 -12.12 6.32
CA GLY A 42 10.01 -12.22 7.76
C GLY A 42 10.40 -13.61 8.21
N SER A 43 9.77 -14.66 7.64
CA SER A 43 10.12 -16.04 7.95
C SER A 43 11.56 -16.37 7.55
N SER A 44 11.99 -15.90 6.39
CA SER A 44 13.37 -16.10 5.94
C SER A 44 14.37 -15.46 6.91
N LEU A 45 14.08 -14.26 7.41
CA LEU A 45 14.94 -13.58 8.39
C LEU A 45 14.95 -14.28 9.76
N ILE A 46 13.79 -14.74 10.25
CA ILE A 46 13.66 -15.45 11.54
C ILE A 46 14.44 -16.76 11.51
N ILE A 47 14.36 -17.52 10.40
CA ILE A 47 15.12 -18.76 10.23
C ILE A 47 16.63 -18.47 10.17
N GLN A 48 17.06 -17.47 9.41
CA GLN A 48 18.47 -17.08 9.33
C GLN A 48 19.03 -16.62 10.67
N ALA A 49 18.20 -16.02 11.52
CA ALA A 49 18.56 -15.64 12.89
C ALA A 49 18.60 -16.83 13.86
N GLY A 50 18.24 -18.03 13.43
CA GLY A 50 18.21 -19.24 14.28
C GLY A 50 17.08 -19.27 15.30
N LEU A 51 16.05 -18.44 15.12
CA LEU A 51 14.90 -18.33 16.03
C LEU A 51 13.77 -19.33 15.69
N ALA A 52 13.76 -19.87 14.47
CA ALA A 52 12.87 -20.92 14.03
C ALA A 52 13.60 -21.88 13.09
N ASN A 53 13.13 -23.13 13.02
CA ASN A 53 13.71 -24.16 12.14
C ASN A 53 12.90 -24.34 10.85
N THR A 54 11.65 -23.89 10.83
CA THR A 54 10.75 -24.06 9.68
C THR A 54 10.00 -22.75 9.37
N GLN A 55 9.60 -22.60 8.12
CA GLN A 55 8.79 -21.48 7.69
C GLN A 55 7.45 -21.39 8.46
N LEU A 56 6.80 -22.54 8.69
CA LEU A 56 5.56 -22.58 9.43
C LEU A 56 5.69 -22.08 10.87
N GLU A 57 6.79 -22.45 11.54
CA GLU A 57 7.12 -21.98 12.88
C GLU A 57 7.35 -20.45 12.86
N ALA A 58 8.17 -19.97 11.93
CA ALA A 58 8.43 -18.54 11.78
C ALA A 58 7.17 -17.71 11.48
N ILE A 59 6.24 -18.22 10.64
CA ILE A 59 4.95 -17.57 10.38
C ILE A 59 4.09 -17.53 11.67
N ARG A 60 4.05 -18.62 12.45
CA ARG A 60 3.32 -18.62 13.73
C ARG A 60 3.85 -17.58 14.70
N MET A 61 5.17 -17.44 14.82
CA MET A 61 5.80 -16.41 15.64
C MET A 61 5.40 -15.00 15.22
N GLN A 62 5.43 -14.71 13.91
CA GLN A 62 5.00 -13.42 13.38
C GLN A 62 3.51 -13.14 13.68
N LYS A 63 2.63 -14.10 13.41
CA LYS A 63 1.19 -13.97 13.71
C LYS A 63 0.94 -13.73 15.20
N GLN A 64 1.63 -14.45 16.08
CA GLN A 64 1.53 -14.25 17.53
C GLN A 64 1.92 -12.82 17.95
N CYS A 65 2.97 -12.24 17.34
CA CYS A 65 3.38 -10.86 17.62
C CYS A 65 2.33 -9.83 17.16
N LEU A 66 1.58 -10.11 16.11
CA LEU A 66 0.46 -9.26 15.66
C LEU A 66 -0.74 -9.41 16.61
N GLU A 67 -1.14 -10.63 16.93
CA GLU A 67 -2.30 -10.94 17.76
C GLU A 67 -2.18 -10.42 19.19
N ASN A 68 -1.00 -10.48 19.79
CA ASN A 68 -0.74 -10.00 21.15
C ASN A 68 -0.34 -8.53 21.22
N GLY A 69 -0.24 -7.83 20.07
CA GLY A 69 0.10 -6.40 19.98
C GLY A 69 1.59 -6.07 20.13
N ALA A 70 2.46 -7.05 20.35
CA ALA A 70 3.90 -6.83 20.53
C ALA A 70 4.55 -6.16 19.32
N ALA A 71 4.10 -6.49 18.10
CA ALA A 71 4.61 -5.87 16.87
C ALA A 71 4.32 -4.36 16.84
N PHE A 72 3.09 -3.95 17.11
CA PHE A 72 2.73 -2.53 17.15
C PHE A 72 3.42 -1.81 18.32
N GLN A 73 3.51 -2.42 19.51
CA GLN A 73 4.21 -1.86 20.66
C GLN A 73 5.69 -1.59 20.31
N LYS A 74 6.37 -2.49 19.62
CA LYS A 74 7.77 -2.30 19.21
C LYS A 74 7.92 -1.14 18.22
N PHE A 75 6.96 -0.96 17.32
CA PHE A 75 6.93 0.20 16.43
C PHE A 75 6.73 1.51 17.20
N GLU A 76 5.79 1.56 18.17
CA GLU A 76 5.62 2.73 19.02
C GLU A 76 6.90 3.07 19.81
N GLU A 77 7.56 2.07 20.38
CA GLU A 77 8.84 2.25 21.09
C GLU A 77 9.92 2.85 20.16
N MET A 78 10.03 2.35 18.93
CA MET A 78 10.96 2.90 17.93
C MET A 78 10.67 4.38 17.64
N VAL A 79 9.40 4.73 17.44
CA VAL A 79 8.97 6.11 17.15
C VAL A 79 9.25 7.03 18.35
N VAL A 80 8.94 6.58 19.56
CA VAL A 80 9.19 7.35 20.81
C VAL A 80 10.68 7.58 21.05
N ASN A 81 11.51 6.57 20.81
CA ASN A 81 12.97 6.69 20.94
C ASN A 81 13.58 7.69 19.96
N GLN A 82 12.87 8.01 18.86
CA GLN A 82 13.22 9.07 17.92
C GLN A 82 12.46 10.39 18.19
N TYR A 83 11.91 10.56 19.39
CA TYR A 83 11.13 11.73 19.82
C TYR A 83 9.82 11.94 19.02
N GLY A 84 9.35 10.93 18.30
CA GLY A 84 8.11 10.95 17.53
C GLY A 84 6.87 10.73 18.39
N LYS A 85 5.70 11.11 17.84
CA LYS A 85 4.38 10.85 18.43
C LYS A 85 3.39 10.50 17.34
N ILE A 86 3.00 9.23 17.22
CA ILE A 86 2.12 8.71 16.13
C ILE A 86 0.82 9.52 16.04
N LYS A 87 0.07 9.67 17.14
CA LYS A 87 -1.20 10.41 17.17
C LYS A 87 -1.09 11.86 16.70
N ARG A 88 0.04 12.54 17.00
CA ARG A 88 0.29 13.89 16.53
C ARG A 88 0.61 13.90 15.03
N ALA A 89 1.43 12.96 14.59
CA ALA A 89 1.82 12.85 13.19
C ALA A 89 0.61 12.54 12.30
N SER A 90 -0.29 11.63 12.71
CA SER A 90 -1.53 11.32 11.98
C SER A 90 -2.38 12.58 11.75
N LYS A 91 -2.64 13.38 12.80
CA LYS A 91 -3.39 14.64 12.66
C LYS A 91 -2.73 15.67 11.74
N LEU A 92 -1.39 15.75 11.74
CA LEU A 92 -0.66 16.71 10.92
C LEU A 92 -0.60 16.32 9.44
N ASN A 93 -0.87 15.06 9.14
CA ASN A 93 -0.80 14.51 7.79
C ASN A 93 -2.18 14.15 7.23
N GLU A 94 -3.28 14.65 7.81
CA GLU A 94 -4.61 14.55 7.24
C GLU A 94 -4.67 15.35 5.92
N PRO A 95 -5.12 14.74 4.80
CA PRO A 95 -5.18 15.43 3.52
C PRO A 95 -6.28 16.49 3.51
N LEU A 96 -6.02 17.63 2.85
CA LEU A 96 -7.00 18.70 2.70
C LEU A 96 -8.02 18.43 1.60
N PHE A 97 -7.62 17.71 0.58
CA PHE A 97 -8.46 17.42 -0.59
C PHE A 97 -8.37 15.94 -0.95
N THR A 98 -9.52 15.37 -1.30
CA THR A 98 -9.65 13.99 -1.77
C THR A 98 -10.50 13.95 -3.03
N LYS A 99 -10.16 13.10 -3.99
CA LYS A 99 -10.95 12.78 -5.17
C LYS A 99 -11.06 11.29 -5.36
N GLU A 100 -12.26 10.84 -5.69
CA GLU A 100 -12.58 9.46 -5.99
C GLU A 100 -12.44 9.18 -7.48
N ILE A 101 -11.94 8.02 -7.84
CA ILE A 101 -11.90 7.51 -9.20
C ILE A 101 -12.93 6.39 -9.30
N ILE A 102 -13.96 6.64 -10.12
CA ILE A 102 -15.11 5.77 -10.28
C ILE A 102 -14.98 4.97 -11.57
N CYS A 103 -15.34 3.69 -11.52
CA CYS A 103 -15.36 2.84 -12.68
C CYS A 103 -16.47 3.23 -13.66
N GLU A 104 -16.16 3.29 -14.96
CA GLU A 104 -17.10 3.69 -16.01
C GLU A 104 -17.83 2.50 -16.68
N LYS A 105 -17.36 1.27 -16.46
CA LYS A 105 -17.92 0.04 -17.06
C LYS A 105 -17.77 -1.17 -16.13
N ASP A 106 -18.61 -2.17 -16.35
CA ASP A 106 -18.48 -3.46 -15.66
C ASP A 106 -17.29 -4.25 -16.23
N GLY A 107 -16.70 -5.13 -15.42
CA GLY A 107 -15.65 -6.05 -15.86
C GLY A 107 -14.69 -6.47 -14.76
N PHE A 108 -13.62 -7.15 -15.15
CA PHE A 108 -12.56 -7.59 -14.27
C PHE A 108 -11.35 -6.64 -14.36
N VAL A 109 -10.75 -6.33 -13.26
CA VAL A 109 -9.47 -5.60 -13.24
C VAL A 109 -8.41 -6.49 -13.88
N ASN A 110 -7.91 -6.08 -15.03
CA ASN A 110 -6.94 -6.85 -15.82
C ASN A 110 -5.50 -6.54 -15.41
N SER A 111 -5.17 -5.25 -15.29
CA SER A 111 -3.81 -4.83 -14.97
C SER A 111 -3.76 -3.40 -14.45
N PHE A 112 -2.64 -3.08 -13.78
CA PHE A 112 -2.24 -1.73 -13.43
C PHE A 112 -0.97 -1.35 -14.21
N ASP A 113 -0.89 -0.12 -14.69
CA ASP A 113 0.36 0.49 -15.11
C ASP A 113 1.08 1.06 -13.86
N THR A 114 1.80 0.18 -13.17
CA THR A 114 2.48 0.51 -11.91
C THR A 114 3.58 1.56 -12.10
N THR A 115 4.23 1.60 -13.27
CA THR A 115 5.22 2.62 -13.61
C THR A 115 4.57 4.00 -13.68
N SER A 116 3.46 4.13 -14.41
CA SER A 116 2.73 5.41 -14.47
C SER A 116 2.15 5.81 -13.11
N LEU A 117 1.65 4.86 -12.31
CA LEU A 117 1.20 5.11 -10.94
C LEU A 117 2.31 5.73 -10.09
N GLY A 118 3.52 5.17 -10.14
CA GLY A 118 4.68 5.69 -9.42
C GLY A 118 5.03 7.13 -9.84
N TRP A 119 5.04 7.42 -11.15
CA TRP A 119 5.32 8.77 -11.63
C TRP A 119 4.23 9.78 -11.28
N ILE A 120 2.94 9.37 -11.29
CA ILE A 120 1.83 10.21 -10.82
C ILE A 120 1.98 10.52 -9.33
N ALA A 121 2.32 9.52 -8.50
CA ALA A 121 2.59 9.73 -7.08
C ALA A 121 3.74 10.74 -6.85
N VAL A 122 4.84 10.64 -7.62
CA VAL A 122 5.93 11.63 -7.57
C VAL A 122 5.43 13.03 -7.95
N GLU A 123 4.62 13.17 -9.00
CA GLU A 123 4.04 14.46 -9.40
C GLU A 123 3.10 15.05 -8.35
N MET A 124 2.44 14.20 -7.57
CA MET A 124 1.61 14.61 -6.43
C MET A 124 2.45 15.12 -5.25
N GLY A 125 3.73 14.79 -5.18
CA GLY A 125 4.63 15.15 -4.09
C GLY A 125 4.96 13.98 -3.15
N CYS A 126 4.62 12.73 -3.52
CA CYS A 126 5.05 11.55 -2.79
C CYS A 126 6.54 11.19 -3.04
N GLY A 127 7.19 11.89 -3.94
CA GLY A 127 8.60 11.68 -4.28
C GLY A 127 9.21 12.94 -4.88
N ARG A 128 10.50 12.89 -5.17
CA ARG A 128 11.27 14.00 -5.74
C ARG A 128 11.79 13.63 -7.12
N LYS A 129 11.62 14.53 -8.10
CA LYS A 129 12.34 14.50 -9.38
C LYS A 129 13.68 15.21 -9.26
N ASN A 130 13.74 16.30 -8.47
CA ASN A 130 14.92 17.09 -8.21
C ASN A 130 15.12 17.24 -6.69
N ILE A 131 16.35 17.48 -6.26
CA ILE A 131 16.70 17.64 -4.84
C ILE A 131 15.92 18.79 -4.19
N SER A 132 15.61 19.84 -4.96
CA SER A 132 14.87 21.02 -4.50
C SER A 132 13.35 20.82 -4.37
N ASP A 133 12.81 19.70 -4.84
CA ASP A 133 11.36 19.46 -4.79
C ASP A 133 10.89 19.26 -3.34
N SER A 134 9.80 19.91 -2.98
CA SER A 134 9.14 19.72 -1.69
C SER A 134 8.24 18.50 -1.72
N LEU A 135 8.30 17.69 -0.67
CA LEU A 135 7.37 16.59 -0.46
C LEU A 135 6.04 17.10 0.15
N ASP A 136 4.96 16.42 -0.19
CA ASP A 136 3.67 16.59 0.46
C ASP A 136 3.36 15.30 1.27
N ASN A 137 3.55 15.36 2.56
CA ASN A 137 3.34 14.19 3.44
C ASN A 137 1.90 13.70 3.44
N THR A 138 0.93 14.52 3.01
CA THR A 138 -0.48 14.15 2.93
C THR A 138 -0.84 13.50 1.60
N ALA A 139 0.06 13.56 0.60
CA ALA A 139 -0.21 13.03 -0.73
C ALA A 139 -0.21 11.51 -0.76
N GLY A 140 -1.14 10.95 -1.52
CA GLY A 140 -1.21 9.51 -1.74
C GLY A 140 -2.37 9.07 -2.61
N ILE A 141 -2.37 7.77 -2.88
CA ILE A 141 -3.39 7.05 -3.64
C ILE A 141 -3.85 5.88 -2.78
N LYS A 142 -5.15 5.63 -2.72
CA LYS A 142 -5.74 4.44 -2.11
C LYS A 142 -6.39 3.59 -3.18
N PHE A 143 -6.11 2.30 -3.17
CA PHE A 143 -6.64 1.30 -4.09
C PHE A 143 -7.71 0.49 -3.37
N ASN A 144 -8.90 0.41 -3.97
CA ASN A 144 -10.01 -0.37 -3.45
C ASN A 144 -10.17 -1.71 -4.18
N VAL A 145 -9.38 -1.93 -5.24
CA VAL A 145 -9.46 -3.11 -6.11
C VAL A 145 -8.07 -3.65 -6.42
N LYS A 146 -8.02 -4.93 -6.77
CA LYS A 146 -6.82 -5.69 -7.18
C LYS A 146 -7.05 -6.37 -8.52
N VAL A 147 -5.97 -6.83 -9.17
CA VAL A 147 -6.06 -7.65 -10.38
C VAL A 147 -6.88 -8.90 -10.08
N GLY A 148 -7.86 -9.18 -10.95
CA GLY A 148 -8.81 -10.27 -10.81
C GLY A 148 -10.15 -9.91 -10.15
N ASP A 149 -10.25 -8.75 -9.50
CA ASP A 149 -11.51 -8.29 -8.91
C ASP A 149 -12.54 -7.96 -9.98
N TYR A 150 -13.79 -8.40 -9.79
CA TYR A 150 -14.92 -7.96 -10.60
C TYR A 150 -15.48 -6.64 -10.07
N ILE A 151 -15.64 -5.66 -10.92
CA ILE A 151 -16.12 -4.32 -10.61
C ILE A 151 -17.33 -3.96 -11.47
N LYS A 152 -18.20 -3.13 -10.94
CA LYS A 152 -19.36 -2.60 -11.62
C LYS A 152 -19.19 -1.13 -11.96
N ARG A 153 -19.87 -0.67 -12.98
CA ARG A 153 -19.99 0.75 -13.28
C ARG A 153 -20.54 1.50 -12.05
N GLY A 154 -19.82 2.54 -11.63
CA GLY A 154 -20.14 3.31 -10.43
C GLY A 154 -19.36 2.91 -9.19
N ASP A 155 -18.63 1.78 -9.19
CA ASP A 155 -17.79 1.40 -8.07
C ASP A 155 -16.57 2.33 -7.96
N GLN A 156 -16.22 2.68 -6.74
CA GLN A 156 -15.00 3.43 -6.44
C GLN A 156 -13.80 2.50 -6.49
N ILE A 157 -12.99 2.63 -7.54
CA ILE A 157 -11.81 1.78 -7.76
C ILE A 157 -10.55 2.30 -7.07
N MET A 158 -10.41 3.62 -7.00
CA MET A 158 -9.30 4.30 -6.33
C MET A 158 -9.77 5.60 -5.70
N SER A 159 -8.96 6.17 -4.83
CA SER A 159 -9.02 7.59 -4.46
C SER A 159 -7.62 8.18 -4.40
N CYS A 160 -7.51 9.48 -4.62
CA CYS A 160 -6.26 10.22 -4.46
C CYS A 160 -6.48 11.43 -3.57
N PHE A 161 -5.45 11.82 -2.83
CA PHE A 161 -5.53 12.89 -1.85
C PHE A 161 -4.22 13.68 -1.79
N ASN A 162 -4.34 14.98 -1.41
CA ASN A 162 -3.22 15.92 -1.43
C ASN A 162 -3.56 17.19 -0.62
N SER A 163 -2.53 17.96 -0.23
CA SER A 163 -2.72 19.31 0.33
C SER A 163 -2.97 20.37 -0.76
N ASN A 164 -2.69 20.07 -2.04
CA ASN A 164 -2.80 20.97 -3.19
C ASN A 164 -3.84 20.47 -4.18
N ASN A 165 -4.97 21.19 -4.30
CA ASN A 165 -6.08 20.80 -5.18
C ASN A 165 -5.73 20.80 -6.68
N TYR A 166 -4.79 21.65 -7.13
CA TYR A 166 -4.35 21.68 -8.52
C TYR A 166 -3.56 20.40 -8.88
N LYS A 167 -2.58 20.00 -8.02
CA LYS A 167 -1.85 18.75 -8.20
C LYS A 167 -2.81 17.55 -8.17
N LEU A 168 -3.77 17.56 -7.26
CA LEU A 168 -4.77 16.51 -7.12
C LEU A 168 -5.64 16.37 -8.38
N ALA A 169 -6.14 17.49 -8.93
CA ALA A 169 -6.95 17.46 -10.16
C ALA A 169 -6.18 16.91 -11.37
N LYS A 170 -4.89 17.27 -11.48
CA LYS A 170 -4.00 16.74 -12.53
C LYS A 170 -3.75 15.25 -12.37
N ALA A 171 -3.52 14.78 -11.15
CA ALA A 171 -3.33 13.37 -10.86
C ALA A 171 -4.59 12.56 -11.15
N HIS A 172 -5.75 13.00 -10.67
CA HIS A 172 -7.03 12.35 -10.89
C HIS A 172 -7.31 12.04 -12.37
N SER A 173 -7.07 12.99 -13.27
CA SER A 173 -7.29 12.79 -14.72
C SER A 173 -6.33 11.78 -15.37
N LYS A 174 -5.18 11.49 -14.73
CA LYS A 174 -4.21 10.52 -15.19
C LYS A 174 -4.45 9.13 -14.60
N LEU A 175 -4.85 9.06 -13.32
CA LEU A 175 -5.00 7.80 -12.58
C LEU A 175 -6.00 6.84 -13.20
N ILE A 176 -7.12 7.34 -13.74
CA ILE A 176 -8.11 6.48 -14.40
C ILE A 176 -7.53 5.70 -15.58
N LYS A 177 -6.46 6.20 -16.20
CA LYS A 177 -5.80 5.57 -17.35
C LYS A 177 -4.78 4.50 -16.95
N THR A 178 -4.48 4.36 -15.67
CA THR A 178 -3.49 3.40 -15.16
C THR A 178 -4.07 2.03 -14.85
N ILE A 179 -5.39 1.86 -14.97
CA ILE A 179 -6.08 0.60 -14.76
C ILE A 179 -6.73 0.14 -16.06
N GLN A 180 -6.59 -1.14 -16.37
CA GLN A 180 -7.24 -1.79 -17.50
C GLN A 180 -8.32 -2.74 -16.99
N ILE A 181 -9.47 -2.75 -17.67
CA ILE A 181 -10.63 -3.57 -17.33
C ILE A 181 -10.93 -4.48 -18.53
N SER A 182 -11.08 -5.77 -18.27
CA SER A 182 -11.44 -6.81 -19.23
C SER A 182 -12.88 -7.28 -19.02
N GLU A 183 -13.55 -7.68 -20.10
CA GLU A 183 -14.83 -8.39 -20.03
C GLU A 183 -14.62 -9.86 -19.62
N GLU A 184 -13.46 -10.42 -19.95
CA GLU A 184 -13.09 -11.78 -19.59
C GLU A 184 -12.55 -11.84 -18.17
N LYS A 185 -12.84 -12.96 -17.48
CA LYS A 185 -12.32 -13.20 -16.13
C LYS A 185 -10.79 -13.24 -16.14
N VAL A 186 -10.19 -12.51 -15.22
CA VAL A 186 -8.75 -12.47 -14.99
C VAL A 186 -8.45 -13.15 -13.66
N GLU A 187 -7.42 -13.97 -13.62
CA GLU A 187 -6.96 -14.58 -12.37
C GLU A 187 -6.04 -13.61 -11.59
N SER A 188 -6.18 -13.63 -10.27
CA SER A 188 -5.26 -12.87 -9.40
C SER A 188 -3.85 -13.45 -9.53
N PRO A 189 -2.83 -12.62 -9.72
CA PRO A 189 -1.45 -13.09 -9.84
C PRO A 189 -0.93 -13.60 -8.49
N ASN A 190 -0.02 -14.57 -8.53
CA ASN A 190 0.74 -14.96 -7.34
C ASN A 190 1.60 -13.78 -6.86
N MET A 191 1.63 -13.53 -5.55
CA MET A 191 2.46 -12.48 -4.98
C MET A 191 3.91 -12.92 -4.78
N ILE A 192 4.14 -14.22 -4.59
CA ILE A 192 5.45 -14.79 -4.29
C ILE A 192 5.80 -15.86 -5.32
N TYR A 193 7.04 -15.78 -5.82
CA TYR A 193 7.66 -16.81 -6.67
C TYR A 193 8.90 -17.34 -5.96
N ARG A 194 9.06 -18.67 -6.02
CA ARG A 194 10.24 -19.38 -5.48
C ARG A 194 10.86 -20.19 -6.61
N ASP A 195 12.18 -20.24 -6.61
CA ASP A 195 12.96 -21.14 -7.45
C ASP A 195 12.83 -22.58 -6.96
#